data_bc1a3ddd627f3c799c3c0265e2a3fbd7
#
_entry.id   bc1a3ddd627f3c799c3c0265e2a3fbd7
#
_cell.length_a   1.000
_cell.length_b   1.000
_cell.length_c   1.000
_cell.angle_alpha   90.00
_cell.angle_beta   90.00
_cell.angle_gamma   90.00
#
_symmetry.space_group_name_H-M   'P 1'
#
loop_
_entity.id
_entity.type
_entity.pdbx_description
1 polymer ?
#
loop_
_entity_poly.entity_id
_entity_poly.type
_entity_poly.pdbx_seq_one_letter_code
_entity_poly.pdbx_strand_id
1 'polypeptide(L)'
;MLLALDIGNTNVTLGLVHGETIMAARRATTKAASTPDELEVLIDGLLRLDGASMADVTGISLASVVPTLTGVATAMAERRGVQLMVAGPGNMPMPIRVQRSVEVGADRLVNAVAVARLYGTPAIVVDFGTATTFDCVSRDGAYVGGAITPGIELGLEALASRTARLPRIELQEPPKAIGTDTVSAMQSGVVLGYRALTLGLLESIRTELARTEKVDPGNIQVVLTGGLSVAPWARKLPGVDAIDPELTLKGLAILWALASGEPIVPGDTAAGWTGSAAGSIHIISEAAK
;
A
#
# COMPACT_ATOMS: atom_id res chain seq x y z
N MET A 1 -10.96 18.77 4.42
CA MET A 1 -10.83 17.41 3.85
C MET A 1 -9.54 16.78 4.32
N LEU A 2 -9.48 15.47 4.44
CA LEU A 2 -8.24 14.74 4.77
C LEU A 2 -7.42 14.48 3.50
N LEU A 3 -6.11 14.71 3.56
CA LEU A 3 -5.14 14.26 2.57
C LEU A 3 -4.51 12.95 3.06
N ALA A 4 -4.82 11.83 2.42
CA ALA A 4 -4.10 10.58 2.57
C ALA A 4 -2.87 10.61 1.64
N LEU A 5 -1.66 10.43 2.19
CA LEU A 5 -0.40 10.56 1.46
C LEU A 5 0.46 9.33 1.69
N ASP A 6 0.77 8.61 0.63
CA ASP A 6 1.68 7.46 0.63
C ASP A 6 2.95 7.81 -0.16
N ILE A 7 4.10 7.84 0.52
CA ILE A 7 5.39 8.18 -0.07
C ILE A 7 6.26 6.93 -0.15
N GLY A 8 6.21 6.29 -1.32
CA GLY A 8 7.06 5.17 -1.68
C GLY A 8 8.39 5.62 -2.29
N ASN A 9 9.33 4.67 -2.48
CA ASN A 9 10.63 4.93 -3.11
C ASN A 9 10.51 5.40 -4.57
N THR A 10 9.49 4.97 -5.30
CA THR A 10 9.30 5.27 -6.72
C THR A 10 8.18 6.29 -6.95
N ASN A 11 7.11 6.21 -6.19
CA ASN A 11 5.92 7.04 -6.39
C ASN A 11 5.45 7.66 -5.09
N VAL A 12 4.94 8.89 -5.20
CA VAL A 12 4.07 9.54 -4.23
C VAL A 12 2.65 9.34 -4.70
N THR A 13 1.82 8.69 -3.88
CA THR A 13 0.38 8.53 -4.14
C THR A 13 -0.38 9.34 -3.12
N LEU A 14 -1.36 10.10 -3.58
CA LEU A 14 -2.20 10.91 -2.70
C LEU A 14 -3.68 10.66 -2.99
N GLY A 15 -4.48 10.77 -1.95
CA GLY A 15 -5.93 10.73 -2.04
C GLY A 15 -6.56 11.85 -1.23
N LEU A 16 -7.51 12.55 -1.83
CA LEU A 16 -8.36 13.49 -1.12
C LEU A 16 -9.57 12.73 -0.58
N VAL A 17 -9.75 12.77 0.74
CA VAL A 17 -10.73 11.94 1.45
C VAL A 17 -11.78 12.80 2.11
N HIS A 18 -13.04 12.41 1.96
CA HIS A 18 -14.17 12.96 2.69
C HIS A 18 -14.95 11.82 3.37
N GLY A 19 -14.91 11.75 4.70
CA GLY A 19 -15.35 10.57 5.45
C GLY A 19 -14.45 9.36 5.12
N GLU A 20 -15.04 8.27 4.63
CA GLU A 20 -14.30 7.07 4.16
C GLU A 20 -14.14 7.03 2.63
N THR A 21 -14.66 8.02 1.92
CA THR A 21 -14.66 8.04 0.45
C THR A 21 -13.43 8.73 -0.09
N ILE A 22 -12.69 8.04 -0.95
CA ILE A 22 -11.64 8.65 -1.77
C ILE A 22 -12.31 9.42 -2.88
N MET A 23 -12.27 10.75 -2.82
CA MET A 23 -12.87 11.65 -3.80
C MET A 23 -12.03 11.75 -5.06
N ALA A 24 -10.72 11.71 -4.90
CA ALA A 24 -9.75 11.74 -5.97
C ALA A 24 -8.48 11.01 -5.53
N ALA A 25 -7.84 10.28 -6.44
CA ALA A 25 -6.54 9.66 -6.22
C ALA A 25 -5.58 10.05 -7.35
N ARG A 26 -4.37 10.47 -6.98
CA ARG A 26 -3.33 10.91 -7.92
C ARG A 26 -1.98 10.32 -7.55
N ARG A 27 -1.11 10.22 -8.54
CA ARG A 27 0.24 9.68 -8.39
C ARG A 27 1.24 10.55 -9.12
N ALA A 28 2.42 10.71 -8.51
CA ALA A 28 3.59 11.32 -9.13
C ALA A 28 4.83 10.50 -8.80
N THR A 29 5.91 10.72 -9.55
CA THR A 29 7.21 10.11 -9.27
C THR A 29 7.82 10.72 -8.01
N THR A 30 8.39 9.89 -7.15
CA THR A 30 9.12 10.33 -5.95
C THR A 30 10.41 11.03 -6.34
N LYS A 31 10.61 12.24 -5.81
CA LYS A 31 11.88 12.97 -5.85
C LYS A 31 12.43 13.07 -4.44
N ALA A 32 13.35 12.18 -4.08
CA ALA A 32 13.86 12.04 -2.72
C ALA A 32 14.55 13.30 -2.16
N ALA A 33 15.00 14.21 -3.03
CA ALA A 33 15.65 15.47 -2.68
C ALA A 33 14.68 16.67 -2.70
N SER A 34 13.35 16.45 -2.73
CA SER A 34 12.38 17.55 -2.71
C SER A 34 12.46 18.35 -1.41
N THR A 35 12.29 19.67 -1.54
CA THR A 35 12.07 20.58 -0.42
C THR A 35 10.60 20.58 0.01
N PRO A 36 10.25 21.13 1.20
CA PRO A 36 8.85 21.29 1.59
C PRO A 36 8.01 22.09 0.58
N ASP A 37 8.59 23.11 -0.04
CA ASP A 37 7.92 23.92 -1.07
C ASP A 37 7.63 23.11 -2.34
N GLU A 38 8.61 22.32 -2.80
CA GLU A 38 8.43 21.46 -3.99
C GLU A 38 7.39 20.36 -3.74
N LEU A 39 7.36 19.77 -2.54
CA LEU A 39 6.35 18.77 -2.20
C LEU A 39 4.97 19.41 -2.16
N GLU A 40 4.83 20.61 -1.57
CA GLU A 40 3.56 21.34 -1.52
C GLU A 40 3.06 21.71 -2.92
N VAL A 41 3.93 22.24 -3.77
CA VAL A 41 3.58 22.57 -5.17
C VAL A 41 3.14 21.33 -5.93
N LEU A 42 3.82 20.20 -5.74
CA LEU A 42 3.43 18.93 -6.34
C LEU A 42 2.03 18.52 -5.89
N ILE A 43 1.77 18.50 -4.58
CA ILE A 43 0.47 18.08 -4.02
C ILE A 43 -0.64 19.04 -4.47
N ASP A 44 -0.45 20.36 -4.33
CA ASP A 44 -1.44 21.37 -4.75
C ASP A 44 -1.76 21.27 -6.24
N GLY A 45 -0.69 21.09 -7.07
CA GLY A 45 -0.86 20.89 -8.50
C GLY A 45 -1.69 19.65 -8.85
N LEU A 46 -1.48 18.53 -8.14
CA LEU A 46 -2.26 17.31 -8.35
C LEU A 46 -3.69 17.46 -7.88
N LEU A 47 -3.95 18.12 -6.75
CA LEU A 47 -5.29 18.39 -6.23
C LEU A 47 -6.09 19.28 -7.16
N ARG A 48 -5.45 20.28 -7.79
CA ARG A 48 -6.09 21.18 -8.76
C ARG A 48 -6.62 20.48 -10.00
N LEU A 49 -6.07 19.33 -10.38
CA LEU A 49 -6.60 18.51 -11.47
C LEU A 49 -8.01 17.98 -11.17
N ASP A 50 -8.39 17.94 -9.89
CA ASP A 50 -9.70 17.48 -9.41
C ASP A 50 -10.54 18.65 -8.82
N GLY A 51 -10.15 19.90 -9.08
CA GLY A 51 -10.85 21.09 -8.62
C GLY A 51 -10.68 21.41 -7.13
N ALA A 52 -9.74 20.76 -6.44
CA ALA A 52 -9.37 21.01 -5.05
C ALA A 52 -7.99 21.68 -4.94
N SER A 53 -7.60 22.03 -3.73
CA SER A 53 -6.31 22.66 -3.45
C SER A 53 -5.81 22.32 -2.04
N MET A 54 -4.56 22.67 -1.74
CA MET A 54 -4.04 22.56 -0.37
C MET A 54 -4.78 23.44 0.65
N ALA A 55 -5.57 24.44 0.22
CA ALA A 55 -6.40 25.24 1.12
C ALA A 55 -7.61 24.45 1.66
N ASP A 56 -8.02 23.41 0.97
CA ASP A 56 -9.14 22.54 1.37
C ASP A 56 -8.72 21.43 2.34
N VAL A 57 -7.40 21.24 2.53
CA VAL A 57 -6.82 20.21 3.39
C VAL A 57 -6.78 20.67 4.84
N THR A 58 -7.47 19.94 5.72
CA THR A 58 -7.55 20.20 7.16
C THR A 58 -6.71 19.23 8.01
N GLY A 59 -6.30 18.09 7.41
CA GLY A 59 -5.46 17.08 8.05
C GLY A 59 -4.71 16.25 7.00
N ILE A 60 -3.59 15.68 7.42
CA ILE A 60 -2.74 14.82 6.58
C ILE A 60 -2.51 13.51 7.32
N SER A 61 -2.80 12.37 6.68
CA SER A 61 -2.43 11.03 7.13
C SER A 61 -1.36 10.49 6.19
N LEU A 62 -0.17 10.23 6.72
CA LEU A 62 1.04 9.92 5.95
C LEU A 62 1.54 8.50 6.24
N ALA A 63 1.70 7.68 5.21
CA ALA A 63 2.64 6.56 5.19
C ALA A 63 3.87 6.94 4.40
N SER A 64 5.06 6.63 4.89
CA SER A 64 6.28 6.92 4.16
C SER A 64 7.37 5.89 4.47
N VAL A 65 8.01 5.40 3.41
CA VAL A 65 9.22 4.56 3.48
C VAL A 65 10.47 5.33 3.05
N VAL A 66 10.37 6.66 2.91
CA VAL A 66 11.46 7.58 2.56
C VAL A 66 11.68 8.58 3.70
N PRO A 67 12.61 8.31 4.64
CA PRO A 67 12.76 9.12 5.85
C PRO A 67 12.99 10.61 5.61
N THR A 68 13.73 10.97 4.56
CA THR A 68 13.96 12.38 4.18
C THR A 68 12.65 13.08 3.83
N LEU A 69 11.78 12.43 3.05
CA LEU A 69 10.49 13.00 2.65
C LEU A 69 9.46 12.98 3.79
N THR A 70 9.60 12.09 4.77
CA THR A 70 8.81 12.19 6.01
C THR A 70 9.06 13.51 6.72
N GLY A 71 10.35 13.89 6.89
CA GLY A 71 10.72 15.18 7.47
C GLY A 71 10.24 16.37 6.63
N VAL A 72 10.32 16.27 5.31
CA VAL A 72 9.82 17.28 4.37
C VAL A 72 8.31 17.47 4.49
N ALA A 73 7.54 16.38 4.55
CA ALA A 73 6.09 16.42 4.73
C ALA A 73 5.70 17.00 6.11
N THR A 74 6.47 16.67 7.15
CA THR A 74 6.28 17.24 8.50
C THR A 74 6.49 18.75 8.48
N ALA A 75 7.60 19.24 7.94
CA ALA A 75 7.87 20.67 7.84
C ALA A 75 6.84 21.42 6.99
N MET A 76 6.34 20.81 5.92
CA MET A 76 5.26 21.36 5.09
C MET A 76 3.96 21.49 5.92
N ALA A 77 3.57 20.45 6.64
CA ALA A 77 2.35 20.45 7.45
C ALA A 77 2.41 21.49 8.59
N GLU A 78 3.54 21.56 9.29
CA GLU A 78 3.80 22.55 10.35
C GLU A 78 3.68 23.99 9.84
N ARG A 79 4.34 24.30 8.72
CA ARG A 79 4.28 25.63 8.11
C ARG A 79 2.88 26.05 7.72
N ARG A 80 2.04 25.09 7.32
CA ARG A 80 0.64 25.34 6.96
C ARG A 80 -0.32 25.32 8.15
N GLY A 81 0.15 24.92 9.34
CA GLY A 81 -0.72 24.75 10.51
C GLY A 81 -1.74 23.61 10.31
N VAL A 82 -1.40 22.60 9.50
CA VAL A 82 -2.27 21.44 9.21
C VAL A 82 -1.84 20.28 10.10
N GLN A 83 -2.80 19.61 10.73
CA GLN A 83 -2.52 18.43 11.53
C GLN A 83 -1.93 17.31 10.67
N LEU A 84 -0.88 16.66 11.18
CA LEU A 84 -0.23 15.54 10.53
C LEU A 84 -0.21 14.30 11.43
N MET A 85 -0.67 13.18 10.91
CA MET A 85 -0.47 11.86 11.47
C MET A 85 0.53 11.09 10.58
N VAL A 86 1.62 10.61 11.16
CA VAL A 86 2.59 9.75 10.47
C VAL A 86 2.37 8.32 10.92
N ALA A 87 1.96 7.46 10.00
CA ALA A 87 1.76 6.04 10.25
C ALA A 87 3.10 5.33 10.51
N GLY A 88 3.12 4.46 11.50
CA GLY A 88 4.31 3.68 11.82
C GLY A 88 4.03 2.61 12.89
N PRO A 89 4.98 1.71 13.16
CA PRO A 89 4.77 0.58 14.07
C PRO A 89 4.32 0.97 15.49
N GLY A 90 4.69 2.18 15.93
CA GLY A 90 4.37 2.66 17.29
C GLY A 90 2.93 3.15 17.48
N ASN A 91 2.17 3.34 16.38
CA ASN A 91 0.82 3.90 16.43
C ASN A 91 -0.21 3.13 15.61
N MET A 92 0.03 1.84 15.34
CA MET A 92 -0.95 0.99 14.68
C MET A 92 -2.03 0.50 15.65
N PRO A 93 -3.31 0.52 15.23
CA PRO A 93 -4.43 0.03 16.04
C PRO A 93 -4.58 -1.49 15.97
N MET A 94 -3.47 -2.21 15.77
CA MET A 94 -3.43 -3.66 15.68
C MET A 94 -2.15 -4.22 16.31
N PRO A 95 -2.16 -5.43 16.87
CA PRO A 95 -0.94 -6.09 17.33
C PRO A 95 0.01 -6.38 16.17
N ILE A 96 1.32 -6.17 16.38
CA ILE A 96 2.37 -6.49 15.41
C ILE A 96 3.21 -7.61 16.00
N ARG A 97 3.05 -8.84 15.47
CA ARG A 97 3.69 -10.06 15.99
C ARG A 97 4.84 -10.52 15.09
N VAL A 98 5.83 -9.66 14.92
CA VAL A 98 7.06 -9.96 14.20
C VAL A 98 8.28 -9.68 15.09
N GLN A 99 9.42 -10.28 14.76
CA GLN A 99 10.64 -10.15 15.58
C GLN A 99 11.13 -8.69 15.71
N ARG A 100 11.00 -7.90 14.64
CA ARG A 100 11.46 -6.52 14.55
C ARG A 100 10.38 -5.62 13.95
N SER A 101 9.41 -5.25 14.77
CA SER A 101 8.28 -4.44 14.32
C SER A 101 8.69 -3.09 13.73
N VAL A 102 9.79 -2.50 14.24
CA VAL A 102 10.32 -1.21 13.78
C VAL A 102 10.87 -1.23 12.34
N GLU A 103 11.15 -2.42 11.80
CA GLU A 103 11.64 -2.59 10.43
C GLU A 103 10.51 -2.76 9.41
N VAL A 104 9.26 -2.89 9.86
CA VAL A 104 8.11 -3.06 8.96
C VAL A 104 7.75 -1.71 8.35
N GLY A 105 7.67 -1.66 7.02
CA GLY A 105 7.24 -0.47 6.28
C GLY A 105 5.85 0.00 6.71
N ALA A 106 5.67 1.31 6.80
CA ALA A 106 4.40 1.90 7.19
C ALA A 106 3.26 1.52 6.23
N ASP A 107 3.53 1.50 4.93
CA ASP A 107 2.63 1.08 3.86
C ASP A 107 2.06 -0.33 4.10
N ARG A 108 2.91 -1.29 4.48
CA ARG A 108 2.52 -2.66 4.78
C ARG A 108 1.58 -2.76 5.98
N LEU A 109 1.87 -2.01 7.03
CA LEU A 109 1.01 -1.96 8.23
C LEU A 109 -0.32 -1.26 7.94
N VAL A 110 -0.31 -0.19 7.15
CA VAL A 110 -1.51 0.51 6.70
C VAL A 110 -2.39 -0.42 5.86
N ASN A 111 -1.80 -1.18 4.94
CA ASN A 111 -2.50 -2.20 4.16
C ASN A 111 -3.11 -3.29 5.05
N ALA A 112 -2.39 -3.74 6.08
CA ALA A 112 -2.89 -4.73 7.04
C ALA A 112 -4.08 -4.20 7.84
N VAL A 113 -4.06 -2.94 8.29
CA VAL A 113 -5.21 -2.29 8.94
C VAL A 113 -6.40 -2.20 8.00
N ALA A 114 -6.15 -1.78 6.75
CA ALA A 114 -7.21 -1.63 5.76
C ALA A 114 -7.88 -2.96 5.43
N VAL A 115 -7.11 -4.02 5.17
CA VAL A 115 -7.68 -5.33 4.85
C VAL A 115 -8.47 -5.91 6.01
N ALA A 116 -7.95 -5.80 7.23
CA ALA A 116 -8.64 -6.29 8.42
C ALA A 116 -9.99 -5.58 8.63
N ARG A 117 -10.05 -4.27 8.35
CA ARG A 117 -11.23 -3.44 8.54
C ARG A 117 -12.27 -3.63 7.44
N LEU A 118 -11.83 -3.68 6.18
CA LEU A 118 -12.72 -3.65 5.01
C LEU A 118 -13.10 -5.03 4.49
N TYR A 119 -12.20 -6.01 4.63
CA TYR A 119 -12.36 -7.34 4.04
C TYR A 119 -12.43 -8.47 5.07
N GLY A 120 -11.99 -8.21 6.31
CA GLY A 120 -11.99 -9.18 7.40
C GLY A 120 -10.69 -9.95 7.54
N THR A 121 -10.68 -10.88 8.49
CA THR A 121 -9.49 -11.67 8.89
C THR A 121 -9.85 -13.15 9.08
N PRO A 122 -8.91 -14.08 8.87
CA PRO A 122 -7.52 -13.85 8.45
C PRO A 122 -7.40 -13.41 7.01
N ALA A 123 -6.31 -12.66 6.68
CA ALA A 123 -6.15 -12.06 5.36
C ALA A 123 -4.70 -12.07 4.86
N ILE A 124 -4.55 -12.01 3.54
CA ILE A 124 -3.28 -11.79 2.84
C ILE A 124 -3.48 -10.61 1.89
N VAL A 125 -2.66 -9.57 2.03
CA VAL A 125 -2.58 -8.49 1.06
C VAL A 125 -1.41 -8.77 0.14
N VAL A 126 -1.62 -8.68 -1.18
CA VAL A 126 -0.55 -8.72 -2.17
C VAL A 126 -0.46 -7.34 -2.80
N ASP A 127 0.60 -6.61 -2.50
CA ASP A 127 0.83 -5.26 -3.02
C ASP A 127 1.82 -5.31 -4.19
N PHE A 128 1.36 -4.95 -5.37
CA PHE A 128 2.17 -4.86 -6.60
C PHE A 128 2.76 -3.46 -6.77
N GLY A 129 3.78 -3.18 -5.98
CA GLY A 129 4.58 -1.95 -6.03
C GLY A 129 5.95 -2.14 -6.71
N THR A 130 6.92 -1.31 -6.32
CA THR A 130 8.33 -1.44 -6.70
C THR A 130 8.92 -2.78 -6.27
N ALA A 131 8.63 -3.17 -5.03
CA ALA A 131 8.67 -4.55 -4.59
C ALA A 131 7.25 -5.11 -4.61
N THR A 132 7.10 -6.44 -4.68
CA THR A 132 5.83 -7.07 -4.37
C THR A 132 5.89 -7.61 -2.95
N THR A 133 4.97 -7.17 -2.13
CA THR A 133 4.85 -7.65 -0.75
C THR A 133 3.63 -8.55 -0.59
N PHE A 134 3.76 -9.51 0.32
CA PHE A 134 2.69 -10.35 0.81
C PHE A 134 2.58 -10.08 2.30
N ASP A 135 1.49 -9.51 2.75
CA ASP A 135 1.29 -9.09 4.12
C ASP A 135 0.17 -9.90 4.76
N CYS A 136 0.48 -10.56 5.86
CA CYS A 136 -0.42 -11.53 6.50
C CYS A 136 -1.01 -10.95 7.77
N VAL A 137 -2.32 -11.08 7.90
CA VAL A 137 -3.09 -10.73 9.08
C VAL A 137 -3.72 -12.00 9.65
N SER A 138 -3.50 -12.26 10.94
CA SER A 138 -4.06 -13.39 11.66
C SER A 138 -5.57 -13.23 11.89
N ARG A 139 -6.23 -14.32 12.30
CA ARG A 139 -7.66 -14.33 12.59
C ARG A 139 -8.09 -13.31 13.64
N ASP A 140 -7.26 -13.05 14.63
CA ASP A 140 -7.50 -12.04 15.68
C ASP A 140 -7.02 -10.64 15.32
N GLY A 141 -6.70 -10.40 14.03
CA GLY A 141 -6.37 -9.06 13.50
C GLY A 141 -4.94 -8.60 13.75
N ALA A 142 -4.00 -9.50 14.08
CA ALA A 142 -2.60 -9.10 14.23
C ALA A 142 -1.83 -9.18 12.89
N TYR A 143 -0.93 -8.24 12.65
CA TYR A 143 0.06 -8.37 11.60
C TYR A 143 1.09 -9.43 11.98
N VAL A 144 1.24 -10.48 11.19
CA VAL A 144 2.10 -11.64 11.51
C VAL A 144 3.30 -11.79 10.58
N GLY A 145 3.54 -10.84 9.69
CA GLY A 145 4.65 -10.86 8.75
C GLY A 145 4.23 -11.14 7.32
N GLY A 146 5.13 -11.69 6.51
CA GLY A 146 4.84 -11.98 5.11
C GLY A 146 6.10 -12.20 4.27
N ALA A 147 6.00 -11.96 2.96
CA ALA A 147 7.12 -12.10 2.03
C ALA A 147 7.33 -10.81 1.22
N ILE A 148 8.54 -10.62 0.72
CA ILE A 148 8.91 -9.51 -0.17
C ILE A 148 9.66 -10.11 -1.36
N THR A 149 9.26 -9.72 -2.57
CA THR A 149 9.95 -10.10 -3.81
C THR A 149 10.22 -8.86 -4.67
N PRO A 150 11.16 -8.91 -5.61
CA PRO A 150 11.26 -7.84 -6.60
C PRO A 150 9.95 -7.68 -7.36
N GLY A 151 9.52 -6.43 -7.57
CA GLY A 151 8.37 -6.15 -8.44
C GLY A 151 8.68 -6.49 -9.91
N ILE A 152 7.65 -6.70 -10.72
CA ILE A 152 7.80 -7.12 -12.12
C ILE A 152 8.61 -6.12 -12.95
N GLU A 153 8.39 -4.81 -12.73
CA GLU A 153 9.13 -3.74 -13.43
C GLU A 153 10.60 -3.71 -13.02
N LEU A 154 10.89 -3.91 -11.72
CA LEU A 154 12.26 -4.00 -11.21
C LEU A 154 13.01 -5.19 -11.80
N GLY A 155 12.34 -6.34 -11.90
CA GLY A 155 12.87 -7.54 -12.56
C GLY A 155 13.19 -7.30 -14.04
N LEU A 156 12.28 -6.65 -14.75
CA LEU A 156 12.46 -6.31 -16.17
C LEU A 156 13.62 -5.30 -16.36
N GLU A 157 13.69 -4.27 -15.54
CA GLU A 157 14.77 -3.29 -15.59
C GLU A 157 16.14 -3.92 -15.29
N ALA A 158 16.20 -4.86 -14.34
CA ALA A 158 17.42 -5.60 -14.03
C ALA A 158 17.90 -6.43 -15.24
N LEU A 159 17.00 -7.07 -15.98
CA LEU A 159 17.34 -7.77 -17.22
C LEU A 159 17.92 -6.83 -18.27
N ALA A 160 17.28 -5.68 -18.51
CA ALA A 160 17.71 -4.73 -19.53
C ALA A 160 19.03 -4.01 -19.14
N SER A 161 19.24 -3.70 -17.86
CA SER A 161 20.41 -2.97 -17.39
C SER A 161 21.64 -3.83 -17.11
N ARG A 162 21.45 -5.11 -16.77
CA ARG A 162 22.53 -6.04 -16.40
C ARG A 162 22.98 -6.96 -17.52
N THR A 163 22.38 -6.87 -18.72
CA THR A 163 22.74 -7.70 -19.86
C THR A 163 23.09 -6.85 -21.07
N ALA A 164 24.06 -7.31 -21.88
CA ALA A 164 24.57 -6.56 -23.02
C ALA A 164 23.63 -6.57 -24.24
N ARG A 165 22.68 -7.48 -24.31
CA ARG A 165 21.88 -7.76 -25.53
C ARG A 165 20.39 -7.76 -25.34
N LEU A 166 19.88 -7.71 -24.10
CA LEU A 166 18.44 -7.70 -23.86
C LEU A 166 17.91 -6.26 -23.95
N PRO A 167 16.93 -5.98 -24.82
CA PRO A 167 16.36 -4.65 -24.97
C PRO A 167 15.42 -4.32 -23.81
N ARG A 168 15.08 -3.03 -23.66
CA ARG A 168 13.91 -2.64 -22.89
C ARG A 168 12.66 -3.03 -23.66
N ILE A 169 11.72 -3.69 -22.99
CA ILE A 169 10.46 -4.14 -23.58
C ILE A 169 9.28 -3.62 -22.75
N GLU A 170 8.10 -3.56 -23.35
CA GLU A 170 6.86 -3.30 -22.65
C GLU A 170 6.34 -4.56 -21.94
N LEU A 171 5.74 -4.40 -20.76
CA LEU A 171 5.07 -5.47 -20.02
C LEU A 171 3.75 -5.83 -20.72
N GLN A 172 3.82 -6.78 -21.61
CA GLN A 172 2.67 -7.31 -22.35
C GLN A 172 2.57 -8.82 -22.15
N GLU A 173 1.35 -9.33 -21.94
CA GLU A 173 1.13 -10.77 -21.83
C GLU A 173 1.41 -11.45 -23.19
N PRO A 174 2.32 -12.41 -23.24
CA PRO A 174 2.65 -13.08 -24.49
C PRO A 174 1.51 -14.02 -24.90
N PRO A 175 1.27 -14.19 -26.23
CA PRO A 175 0.24 -15.10 -26.71
C PRO A 175 0.58 -16.58 -26.51
N LYS A 176 1.87 -16.89 -26.31
CA LYS A 176 2.40 -18.25 -26.12
C LYS A 176 3.52 -18.25 -25.08
N ALA A 177 3.66 -19.36 -24.34
CA ALA A 177 4.73 -19.52 -23.37
C ALA A 177 6.12 -19.68 -24.02
N ILE A 178 6.19 -20.22 -25.24
CA ILE A 178 7.45 -20.34 -25.99
C ILE A 178 7.55 -19.13 -26.91
N GLY A 179 8.42 -18.17 -26.55
CA GLY A 179 8.80 -17.05 -27.41
C GLY A 179 9.73 -17.49 -28.52
N THR A 180 9.54 -16.93 -29.72
CA THR A 180 10.34 -17.27 -30.92
C THR A 180 11.34 -16.18 -31.31
N ASP A 181 11.38 -15.10 -30.55
CA ASP A 181 12.32 -14.00 -30.62
C ASP A 181 12.64 -13.49 -29.21
N THR A 182 13.64 -12.62 -29.07
CA THR A 182 14.10 -12.13 -27.75
C THR A 182 12.98 -11.40 -26.98
N VAL A 183 12.18 -10.59 -27.63
CA VAL A 183 11.13 -9.79 -26.99
C VAL A 183 10.04 -10.70 -26.45
N SER A 184 9.51 -11.60 -27.27
CA SER A 184 8.47 -12.54 -26.86
C SER A 184 8.96 -13.55 -25.81
N ALA A 185 10.23 -13.96 -25.86
CA ALA A 185 10.84 -14.80 -24.83
C ALA A 185 10.98 -14.05 -23.49
N MET A 186 11.39 -12.78 -23.50
CA MET A 186 11.44 -11.93 -22.31
C MET A 186 10.05 -11.69 -21.74
N GLN A 187 9.05 -11.36 -22.57
CA GLN A 187 7.65 -11.19 -22.12
C GLN A 187 7.12 -12.46 -21.46
N SER A 188 7.40 -13.62 -22.06
CA SER A 188 7.01 -14.91 -21.49
C SER A 188 7.65 -15.15 -20.13
N GLY A 189 8.97 -15.03 -20.02
CA GLY A 189 9.69 -15.24 -18.78
C GLY A 189 9.28 -14.26 -17.69
N VAL A 190 9.15 -12.97 -18.03
CA VAL A 190 8.79 -11.93 -17.07
C VAL A 190 7.33 -12.05 -16.65
N VAL A 191 6.37 -12.07 -17.58
CA VAL A 191 4.94 -12.02 -17.20
C VAL A 191 4.44 -13.36 -16.67
N LEU A 192 4.68 -14.46 -17.39
CA LEU A 192 4.22 -15.78 -16.95
C LEU A 192 5.03 -16.29 -15.76
N GLY A 193 6.35 -16.05 -15.74
CA GLY A 193 7.21 -16.39 -14.61
C GLY A 193 6.83 -15.62 -13.35
N TYR A 194 6.51 -14.34 -13.45
CA TYR A 194 6.07 -13.53 -12.33
C TYR A 194 4.71 -13.96 -11.75
N ARG A 195 3.77 -14.33 -12.64
CA ARG A 195 2.50 -14.93 -12.21
C ARG A 195 2.73 -16.24 -11.45
N ALA A 196 3.58 -17.11 -11.96
CA ALA A 196 3.91 -18.37 -11.30
C ALA A 196 4.58 -18.15 -9.92
N LEU A 197 5.51 -17.20 -9.83
CA LEU A 197 6.13 -16.77 -8.57
C LEU A 197 5.07 -16.30 -7.57
N THR A 198 4.20 -15.38 -8.01
CA THR A 198 3.13 -14.81 -7.17
C THR A 198 2.20 -15.91 -6.66
N LEU A 199 1.74 -16.78 -7.55
CA LEU A 199 0.85 -17.90 -7.18
C LEU A 199 1.52 -18.90 -6.23
N GLY A 200 2.78 -19.24 -6.49
CA GLY A 200 3.52 -20.19 -5.65
C GLY A 200 3.73 -19.66 -4.23
N LEU A 201 4.07 -18.37 -4.09
CA LEU A 201 4.19 -17.72 -2.79
C LEU A 201 2.84 -17.58 -2.10
N LEU A 202 1.81 -17.15 -2.80
CA LEU A 202 0.46 -17.01 -2.24
C LEU A 202 -0.06 -18.33 -1.69
N GLU A 203 0.11 -19.43 -2.43
CA GLU A 203 -0.31 -20.76 -2.00
C GLU A 203 0.48 -21.25 -0.78
N SER A 204 1.81 -21.03 -0.77
CA SER A 204 2.66 -21.38 0.36
C SER A 204 2.27 -20.63 1.63
N ILE A 205 2.05 -19.31 1.50
CA ILE A 205 1.66 -18.43 2.61
C ILE A 205 0.25 -18.79 3.09
N ARG A 206 -0.71 -19.00 2.18
CA ARG A 206 -2.08 -19.39 2.50
C ARG A 206 -2.13 -20.71 3.28
N THR A 207 -1.36 -21.70 2.83
CA THR A 207 -1.26 -23.00 3.50
C THR A 207 -0.69 -22.88 4.91
N GLU A 208 0.39 -22.09 5.07
CA GLU A 208 1.00 -21.84 6.38
C GLU A 208 0.06 -21.09 7.32
N LEU A 209 -0.54 -20.00 6.84
CA LEU A 209 -1.48 -19.19 7.62
C LEU A 209 -2.71 -20.01 8.04
N ALA A 210 -3.30 -20.78 7.11
CA ALA A 210 -4.44 -21.67 7.41
C ALA A 210 -4.11 -22.66 8.51
N ARG A 211 -2.94 -23.30 8.45
CA ARG A 211 -2.49 -24.25 9.46
C ARG A 211 -2.28 -23.56 10.82
N THR A 212 -1.66 -22.36 10.83
CA THR A 212 -1.38 -21.62 12.08
C THR A 212 -2.66 -21.12 12.73
N GLU A 213 -3.57 -20.58 11.94
CA GLU A 213 -4.84 -20.02 12.41
C GLU A 213 -5.94 -21.08 12.60
N LYS A 214 -5.70 -22.33 12.20
CA LYS A 214 -6.64 -23.45 12.25
C LYS A 214 -7.96 -23.14 11.53
N VAL A 215 -7.84 -22.60 10.33
CA VAL A 215 -8.96 -22.28 9.43
C VAL A 215 -8.83 -23.02 8.10
N ASP A 216 -9.93 -23.11 7.38
CA ASP A 216 -9.90 -23.56 5.99
C ASP A 216 -9.15 -22.53 5.12
N PRO A 217 -8.23 -22.92 4.22
CA PRO A 217 -7.56 -21.99 3.32
C PRO A 217 -8.51 -21.10 2.51
N GLY A 218 -9.71 -21.60 2.19
CA GLY A 218 -10.75 -20.83 1.50
C GLY A 218 -11.39 -19.72 2.33
N ASN A 219 -11.15 -19.70 3.64
CA ASN A 219 -11.63 -18.64 4.54
C ASN A 219 -10.60 -17.52 4.76
N ILE A 220 -9.46 -17.56 4.08
CA ILE A 220 -8.46 -16.50 4.14
C ILE A 220 -8.73 -15.52 3.01
N GLN A 221 -9.01 -14.28 3.35
CA GLN A 221 -9.23 -13.21 2.38
C GLN A 221 -7.94 -12.86 1.65
N VAL A 222 -7.97 -12.76 0.33
CA VAL A 222 -6.82 -12.34 -0.50
C VAL A 222 -7.18 -11.10 -1.27
N VAL A 223 -6.49 -10.00 -0.96
CA VAL A 223 -6.72 -8.70 -1.58
C VAL A 223 -5.47 -8.26 -2.33
N LEU A 224 -5.63 -7.92 -3.61
CA LEU A 224 -4.57 -7.30 -4.40
C LEU A 224 -4.65 -5.79 -4.30
N THR A 225 -3.51 -5.14 -4.15
CA THR A 225 -3.36 -3.68 -4.16
C THR A 225 -2.11 -3.26 -4.94
N GLY A 226 -1.82 -1.97 -4.94
CA GLY A 226 -0.71 -1.39 -5.68
C GLY A 226 -1.02 -1.07 -7.14
N GLY A 227 -0.12 -0.30 -7.77
CA GLY A 227 -0.38 0.28 -9.10
C GLY A 227 -0.57 -0.74 -10.22
N LEU A 228 0.01 -1.94 -10.09
CA LEU A 228 -0.10 -2.99 -11.08
C LEU A 228 -1.19 -4.04 -10.76
N SER A 229 -1.92 -3.89 -9.65
CA SER A 229 -3.02 -4.80 -9.29
C SER A 229 -4.13 -4.85 -10.33
N VAL A 230 -4.32 -3.76 -11.08
CA VAL A 230 -5.32 -3.65 -12.15
C VAL A 230 -4.82 -4.13 -13.51
N ALA A 231 -3.55 -4.53 -13.64
CA ALA A 231 -2.99 -5.03 -14.88
C ALA A 231 -3.73 -6.29 -15.35
N PRO A 232 -3.89 -6.52 -16.69
CA PRO A 232 -4.63 -7.66 -17.21
C PRO A 232 -4.13 -9.01 -16.70
N TRP A 233 -2.82 -9.16 -16.47
CA TRP A 233 -2.22 -10.37 -15.94
C TRP A 233 -2.50 -10.58 -14.44
N ALA A 234 -2.57 -9.49 -13.66
CA ALA A 234 -2.87 -9.54 -12.22
C ALA A 234 -4.34 -9.92 -11.97
N ARG A 235 -5.25 -9.38 -12.76
CA ARG A 235 -6.69 -9.70 -12.70
C ARG A 235 -7.01 -11.17 -13.00
N LYS A 236 -6.07 -11.90 -13.59
CA LYS A 236 -6.22 -13.33 -13.92
C LYS A 236 -5.65 -14.27 -12.85
N LEU A 237 -5.16 -13.74 -11.73
CA LEU A 237 -4.65 -14.55 -10.63
C LEU A 237 -5.81 -15.28 -9.94
N PRO A 238 -5.80 -16.61 -9.88
CA PRO A 238 -6.83 -17.37 -9.19
C PRO A 238 -6.71 -17.22 -7.67
N GLY A 239 -7.82 -17.40 -6.97
CA GLY A 239 -7.86 -17.37 -5.51
C GLY A 239 -7.67 -15.98 -4.91
N VAL A 240 -8.01 -14.94 -5.66
CA VAL A 240 -8.08 -13.55 -5.23
C VAL A 240 -9.54 -13.19 -4.98
N ASP A 241 -9.84 -12.63 -3.83
CA ASP A 241 -11.19 -12.26 -3.42
C ASP A 241 -11.55 -10.83 -3.82
N ALA A 242 -10.57 -9.92 -3.78
CA ALA A 242 -10.78 -8.53 -4.18
C ALA A 242 -9.52 -7.89 -4.79
N ILE A 243 -9.74 -6.85 -5.60
CA ILE A 243 -8.70 -5.96 -6.12
C ILE A 243 -9.06 -4.55 -5.70
N ASP A 244 -8.23 -3.95 -4.86
CA ASP A 244 -8.42 -2.60 -4.33
C ASP A 244 -7.15 -1.75 -4.51
N PRO A 245 -7.03 -1.02 -5.63
CA PRO A 245 -5.85 -0.21 -5.91
C PRO A 245 -5.64 0.93 -4.91
N GLU A 246 -6.67 1.30 -4.15
CA GLU A 246 -6.67 2.41 -3.19
C GLU A 246 -6.57 1.94 -1.74
N LEU A 247 -6.27 0.65 -1.50
CA LEU A 247 -6.27 0.05 -0.16
C LEU A 247 -5.41 0.84 0.84
N THR A 248 -4.20 1.26 0.43
CA THR A 248 -3.30 2.06 1.28
C THR A 248 -3.92 3.41 1.65
N LEU A 249 -4.53 4.10 0.69
CA LEU A 249 -5.19 5.39 0.94
C LEU A 249 -6.39 5.24 1.87
N LYS A 250 -7.18 4.18 1.70
CA LYS A 250 -8.29 3.83 2.61
C LYS A 250 -7.78 3.50 4.01
N GLY A 251 -6.67 2.77 4.11
CA GLY A 251 -6.02 2.48 5.39
C GLY A 251 -5.57 3.74 6.11
N LEU A 252 -5.00 4.70 5.40
CA LEU A 252 -4.63 6.00 5.95
C LEU A 252 -5.84 6.80 6.45
N ALA A 253 -6.97 6.74 5.73
CA ALA A 253 -8.22 7.37 6.16
C ALA A 253 -8.78 6.71 7.43
N ILE A 254 -8.74 5.38 7.50
CA ILE A 254 -9.15 4.62 8.69
C ILE A 254 -8.27 5.00 9.91
N LEU A 255 -6.96 5.05 9.74
CA LEU A 255 -6.04 5.44 10.80
C LEU A 255 -6.32 6.85 11.31
N TRP A 256 -6.57 7.80 10.41
CA TRP A 256 -6.94 9.16 10.77
C TRP A 256 -8.22 9.20 11.59
N ALA A 257 -9.27 8.55 11.13
CA ALA A 257 -10.57 8.53 11.83
C ALA A 257 -10.45 7.94 13.25
N LEU A 258 -9.66 6.86 13.40
CA LEU A 258 -9.37 6.27 14.71
C LEU A 258 -8.58 7.22 15.62
N ALA A 259 -7.67 8.01 15.06
CA ALA A 259 -6.84 8.97 15.82
C ALA A 259 -7.62 10.21 16.24
N SER A 260 -8.45 10.75 15.35
CA SER A 260 -9.25 11.97 15.57
C SER A 260 -10.51 11.74 16.40
N GLY A 261 -10.90 10.47 16.60
CA GLY A 261 -12.18 10.12 17.24
C GLY A 261 -13.40 10.43 16.36
N GLU A 262 -13.19 10.68 15.08
CA GLU A 262 -14.26 10.85 14.11
C GLU A 262 -15.02 9.53 13.95
N PRO A 263 -16.37 9.58 13.83
CA PRO A 263 -17.12 8.34 13.59
C PRO A 263 -16.70 7.74 12.24
N ILE A 264 -16.20 6.52 12.29
CA ILE A 264 -16.03 5.69 11.10
C ILE A 264 -17.44 5.32 10.65
N VAL A 265 -17.93 5.91 9.56
CA VAL A 265 -19.21 5.56 8.99
C VAL A 265 -19.09 4.15 8.40
N PRO A 266 -19.88 3.17 8.85
CA PRO A 266 -19.74 1.79 8.38
C PRO A 266 -20.21 1.68 6.93
N GLY A 267 -19.31 1.67 5.98
CA GLY A 267 -19.51 0.88 4.78
C GLY A 267 -19.24 -0.57 5.19
N ASP A 268 -20.17 -1.48 4.96
CA ASP A 268 -20.19 -2.90 5.37
C ASP A 268 -18.92 -3.41 6.08
N THR A 269 -18.93 -3.32 7.40
CA THR A 269 -17.80 -3.76 8.23
C THR A 269 -17.80 -5.28 8.24
N ALA A 270 -16.70 -5.91 7.81
CA ALA A 270 -16.52 -7.34 7.99
C ALA A 270 -16.67 -7.69 9.48
N ALA A 271 -17.60 -8.59 9.77
CA ALA A 271 -17.91 -9.03 11.13
C ALA A 271 -16.66 -9.67 11.77
N GLY A 272 -16.18 -9.10 12.90
CA GLY A 272 -15.18 -9.74 13.74
C GLY A 272 -14.01 -8.87 14.19
N TRP A 273 -13.76 -7.71 13.60
CA TRP A 273 -12.67 -6.84 14.05
C TRP A 273 -13.12 -5.91 15.19
N THR A 274 -12.69 -6.25 16.39
CA THR A 274 -12.81 -5.37 17.57
C THR A 274 -11.46 -4.71 17.80
N GLY A 275 -11.15 -3.64 17.07
CA GLY A 275 -9.90 -2.90 17.25
C GLY A 275 -9.77 -2.41 18.69
N SER A 276 -8.99 -3.14 19.50
CA SER A 276 -8.52 -2.61 20.76
C SER A 276 -7.28 -1.78 20.46
N ALA A 277 -7.33 -0.49 20.76
CA ALA A 277 -6.18 0.41 20.65
C ALA A 277 -5.04 -0.10 21.54
N ALA A 278 -4.11 -0.88 20.96
CA ALA A 278 -2.88 -1.30 21.64
C ALA A 278 -1.78 -0.24 21.57
N GLY A 279 -2.05 0.94 21.02
CA GLY A 279 -1.12 2.08 20.97
C GLY A 279 -1.86 3.41 20.93
N SER A 280 -1.32 4.41 21.59
CA SER A 280 -1.82 5.78 21.47
C SER A 280 -1.45 6.31 20.10
N ILE A 281 -2.44 6.54 19.23
CA ILE A 281 -2.23 7.21 17.95
C ILE A 281 -2.05 8.70 18.24
N HIS A 282 -0.88 9.26 17.90
CA HIS A 282 -0.57 10.66 18.12
C HIS A 282 -0.71 11.47 16.83
N ILE A 283 -1.57 12.48 16.88
CA ILE A 283 -1.62 13.54 15.88
C ILE A 283 -0.68 14.65 16.37
N ILE A 284 0.26 15.06 15.53
CA ILE A 284 1.13 16.20 15.80
C ILE A 284 0.29 17.46 15.62
N SER A 285 -0.07 18.13 16.72
CA SER A 285 -0.74 19.43 16.70
C SER A 285 0.12 20.45 17.44
N GLU A 286 0.34 21.63 16.89
CA GLU A 286 0.78 22.79 17.66
C GLU A 286 -0.37 23.28 18.54
N ALA A 287 -0.47 22.75 19.75
CA ALA A 287 -1.27 23.37 20.80
C ALA A 287 -0.56 23.21 22.13
N ALA A 288 0.54 23.94 22.29
CA ALA A 288 1.07 24.39 23.59
C ALA A 288 2.18 25.44 23.34
N LYS A 289 1.79 26.69 23.24
CA LYS A 289 2.60 27.83 23.67
C LYS A 289 1.73 28.73 24.54
#